data_42c4a1a15aa5280d327d9b2651eaed13
#
_entry.id   42c4a1a15aa5280d327d9b2651eaed13
#
_cell.length_a   1.000
_cell.length_b   1.000
_cell.length_c   1.000
_cell.angle_alpha   90.00
_cell.angle_beta   90.00
_cell.angle_gamma   90.00
#
_symmetry.space_group_name_H-M   'P 1'
#
loop_
_entity.id
_entity.type
_entity.pdbx_description
1 polymer ?
#
loop_
_entity_poly.entity_id
_entity_poly.type
_entity_poly.pdbx_seq_one_letter_code
_entity_poly.pdbx_strand_id
1 'polypeptide(L)'
;MIRQYKLQDYNFRLIIVLMALTSMGVLLVGSADPSLQKKQFLGMVLGLIVMVIVSLIDFSWILNFSWIMYGGNILLLLLVKVMGTDANGAQRWLSIGGFQFQPTELAKIILILFFAKFFMDHEEDLNTLRTLVKAVVLIAIPLSLILSQPDLKNTITVAILFCIMIYVAGLSYKIIGSILLIAVPMAIVFLFIVVQPDQKLIKDYQRDRIMAFLNSEDDAYSDD
;
A
#
# COMPACT_ATOMS: atom_id res chain seq x y z
N MET A 1 4.28 -26.72 -11.85
CA MET A 1 3.73 -27.98 -11.33
C MET A 1 2.45 -27.63 -10.60
N ILE A 2 1.28 -28.04 -11.10
CA ILE A 2 0.01 -27.79 -10.43
C ILE A 2 -0.05 -28.72 -9.23
N ARG A 3 0.10 -28.17 -8.03
CA ARG A 3 -0.12 -28.92 -6.79
C ARG A 3 -1.57 -29.45 -6.85
N GLN A 4 -1.79 -30.74 -6.60
CA GLN A 4 -3.13 -31.28 -6.45
C GLN A 4 -3.75 -30.67 -5.18
N TYR A 5 -4.43 -29.54 -5.33
CA TYR A 5 -5.20 -28.93 -4.24
C TYR A 5 -6.37 -29.87 -3.92
N LYS A 6 -6.38 -30.41 -2.75
CA LYS A 6 -7.56 -31.12 -2.24
C LYS A 6 -8.56 -30.03 -1.80
N LEU A 7 -9.80 -30.10 -2.27
CA LEU A 7 -10.90 -29.20 -1.87
C LEU A 7 -11.06 -29.15 -0.31
N GLN A 8 -10.61 -30.18 0.38
CA GLN A 8 -10.64 -30.28 1.83
C GLN A 8 -9.69 -29.27 2.52
N ASP A 9 -8.62 -28.83 1.83
CA ASP A 9 -7.64 -27.89 2.37
C ASP A 9 -8.06 -26.43 2.14
N TYR A 10 -9.20 -26.22 1.48
CA TYR A 10 -9.69 -24.89 1.17
C TYR A 10 -10.38 -24.26 2.39
N ASN A 11 -10.00 -23.04 2.75
CA ASN A 11 -10.56 -22.35 3.92
C ASN A 11 -11.93 -21.73 3.60
N PHE A 12 -12.98 -22.58 3.56
CA PHE A 12 -14.35 -22.13 3.29
C PHE A 12 -14.86 -21.10 4.30
N ARG A 13 -14.37 -21.12 5.57
CA ARG A 13 -14.77 -20.13 6.57
C ARG A 13 -14.34 -18.73 6.16
N LEU A 14 -13.10 -18.59 5.65
CA LEU A 14 -12.60 -17.31 5.14
C LEU A 14 -13.44 -16.81 3.96
N ILE A 15 -13.81 -17.69 3.03
CA ILE A 15 -14.64 -17.34 1.87
C ILE A 15 -16.01 -16.83 2.32
N ILE A 16 -16.66 -17.53 3.26
CA ILE A 16 -17.97 -17.12 3.79
C ILE A 16 -17.89 -15.73 4.44
N VAL A 17 -16.85 -15.47 5.24
CA VAL A 17 -16.65 -14.16 5.88
C VAL A 17 -16.41 -13.08 4.83
N LEU A 18 -15.59 -13.34 3.82
CA LEU A 18 -15.34 -12.39 2.72
C LEU A 18 -16.61 -12.10 1.92
N MET A 19 -17.39 -13.13 1.61
CA MET A 19 -18.69 -12.96 0.92
C MET A 19 -19.68 -12.15 1.77
N ALA A 20 -19.76 -12.41 3.06
CA ALA A 20 -20.63 -11.65 3.96
C ALA A 20 -20.22 -10.18 4.03
N LEU A 21 -18.94 -9.89 4.24
CA LEU A 21 -18.40 -8.53 4.31
C LEU A 21 -18.58 -7.76 3.00
N THR A 22 -18.28 -8.39 1.86
CA THR A 22 -18.42 -7.74 0.55
C THR A 22 -19.89 -7.52 0.20
N SER A 23 -20.79 -8.46 0.51
CA SER A 23 -22.24 -8.28 0.33
C SER A 23 -22.78 -7.15 1.19
N MET A 24 -22.35 -7.07 2.46
CA MET A 24 -22.69 -5.96 3.35
C MET A 24 -22.18 -4.62 2.78
N GLY A 25 -20.96 -4.59 2.23
CA GLY A 25 -20.41 -3.42 1.55
C GLY A 25 -21.26 -2.97 0.35
N VAL A 26 -21.77 -3.90 -0.47
CA VAL A 26 -22.68 -3.59 -1.59
C VAL A 26 -23.99 -2.96 -1.10
N LEU A 27 -24.57 -3.48 -0.01
CA LEU A 27 -25.78 -2.94 0.58
C LEU A 27 -25.56 -1.53 1.16
N LEU A 28 -24.47 -1.33 1.88
CA LEU A 28 -24.13 -0.03 2.48
C LEU A 28 -23.89 1.04 1.39
N VAL A 29 -23.14 0.70 0.34
CA VAL A 29 -22.93 1.62 -0.80
C VAL A 29 -24.24 1.92 -1.49
N GLY A 30 -25.09 0.92 -1.70
CA GLY A 30 -26.42 1.12 -2.31
C GLY A 30 -27.36 2.00 -1.47
N SER A 31 -27.22 1.96 -0.14
CA SER A 31 -27.95 2.82 0.78
C SER A 31 -27.47 4.28 0.75
N ALA A 32 -26.16 4.49 0.55
CA ALA A 32 -25.55 5.83 0.50
C ALA A 32 -25.70 6.46 -0.88
N ASP A 33 -25.46 5.70 -1.94
CA ASP A 33 -25.56 6.12 -3.35
C ASP A 33 -26.00 4.95 -4.24
N PRO A 34 -27.32 4.88 -4.60
CA PRO A 34 -27.84 3.82 -5.46
C PRO A 34 -27.18 3.73 -6.83
N SER A 35 -26.61 4.83 -7.35
CA SER A 35 -25.94 4.85 -8.67
C SER A 35 -24.65 4.03 -8.68
N LEU A 36 -23.97 3.92 -7.52
CA LEU A 36 -22.73 3.19 -7.35
C LEU A 36 -22.91 1.71 -7.01
N GLN A 37 -24.12 1.30 -6.59
CA GLN A 37 -24.41 -0.06 -6.14
C GLN A 37 -24.08 -1.12 -7.21
N LYS A 38 -24.45 -0.86 -8.48
CA LYS A 38 -24.14 -1.78 -9.59
C LYS A 38 -22.64 -1.94 -9.80
N LYS A 39 -21.88 -0.85 -9.71
CA LYS A 39 -20.40 -0.90 -9.84
C LYS A 39 -19.78 -1.67 -8.69
N GLN A 40 -20.27 -1.47 -7.47
CA GLN A 40 -19.81 -2.20 -6.29
C GLN A 40 -20.12 -3.70 -6.39
N PHE A 41 -21.31 -4.07 -6.85
CA PHE A 41 -21.68 -5.47 -7.08
C PHE A 41 -20.78 -6.14 -8.14
N LEU A 42 -20.53 -5.47 -9.27
CA LEU A 42 -19.61 -5.96 -10.29
C LEU A 42 -18.17 -6.12 -9.74
N GLY A 43 -17.72 -5.17 -8.94
CA GLY A 43 -16.42 -5.25 -8.26
C GLY A 43 -16.34 -6.46 -7.32
N MET A 44 -17.41 -6.74 -6.56
CA MET A 44 -17.50 -7.93 -5.71
C MET A 44 -17.37 -9.22 -6.54
N VAL A 45 -18.14 -9.35 -7.62
CA VAL A 45 -18.11 -10.54 -8.48
C VAL A 45 -16.74 -10.74 -9.10
N LEU A 46 -16.15 -9.68 -9.67
CA LEU A 46 -14.79 -9.72 -10.23
C LEU A 46 -13.74 -10.08 -9.18
N GLY A 47 -13.84 -9.50 -7.99
CA GLY A 47 -12.93 -9.80 -6.88
C GLY A 47 -12.99 -11.26 -6.44
N LEU A 48 -14.20 -11.84 -6.36
CA LEU A 48 -14.39 -13.25 -6.04
C LEU A 48 -13.82 -14.18 -7.13
N ILE A 49 -13.99 -13.83 -8.41
CA ILE A 49 -13.40 -14.58 -9.54
C ILE A 49 -11.87 -14.54 -9.45
N VAL A 50 -11.28 -13.35 -9.27
CA VAL A 50 -9.82 -13.19 -9.13
C VAL A 50 -9.30 -13.95 -7.92
N MET A 51 -10.01 -13.92 -6.79
CA MET A 51 -9.66 -14.66 -5.58
C MET A 51 -9.57 -16.17 -5.88
N VAL A 52 -10.57 -16.73 -6.59
CA VAL A 52 -10.56 -18.15 -6.97
C VAL A 52 -9.38 -18.46 -7.89
N ILE A 53 -9.17 -17.64 -8.93
CA ILE A 53 -8.05 -17.83 -9.87
C ILE A 53 -6.71 -17.82 -9.14
N VAL A 54 -6.47 -16.80 -8.33
CA VAL A 54 -5.19 -16.63 -7.60
C VAL A 54 -4.98 -17.76 -6.60
N SER A 55 -6.04 -18.25 -5.96
CA SER A 55 -5.94 -19.35 -4.99
C SER A 55 -5.53 -20.69 -5.63
N LEU A 56 -5.72 -20.86 -6.95
CA LEU A 56 -5.30 -22.05 -7.69
C LEU A 56 -3.84 -21.97 -8.18
N ILE A 57 -3.19 -20.81 -8.08
CA ILE A 57 -1.82 -20.61 -8.52
C ILE A 57 -0.86 -20.97 -7.38
N ASP A 58 0.19 -21.73 -7.70
CA ASP A 58 1.24 -22.02 -6.72
C ASP A 58 1.98 -20.75 -6.35
N PHE A 59 2.01 -20.43 -5.06
CA PHE A 59 2.68 -19.24 -4.52
C PHE A 59 4.17 -19.20 -4.89
N SER A 60 4.87 -20.35 -4.87
CA SER A 60 6.27 -20.43 -5.25
C SER A 60 6.49 -19.97 -6.71
N TRP A 61 5.53 -20.28 -7.59
CA TRP A 61 5.59 -19.85 -8.98
C TRP A 61 5.46 -18.32 -9.09
N ILE A 62 4.53 -17.73 -8.35
CA ILE A 62 4.38 -16.26 -8.30
C ILE A 62 5.67 -15.59 -7.84
N LEU A 63 6.32 -16.13 -6.81
CA LEU A 63 7.57 -15.58 -6.27
C LEU A 63 8.72 -15.61 -7.28
N ASN A 64 8.78 -16.59 -8.19
CA ASN A 64 9.81 -16.65 -9.23
C ASN A 64 9.72 -15.48 -10.23
N PHE A 65 8.56 -14.87 -10.38
CA PHE A 65 8.35 -13.70 -11.23
C PHE A 65 8.45 -12.37 -10.50
N SER A 66 8.88 -12.37 -9.24
CA SER A 66 8.92 -11.18 -8.36
C SER A 66 9.65 -9.97 -9.00
N TRP A 67 10.77 -10.18 -9.69
CA TRP A 67 11.50 -9.12 -10.40
C TRP A 67 10.73 -8.55 -11.58
N ILE A 68 10.05 -9.40 -12.35
CA ILE A 68 9.23 -8.97 -13.49
C ILE A 68 8.03 -8.19 -12.96
N MET A 69 7.40 -8.67 -11.87
CA MET A 69 6.29 -7.98 -11.21
C MET A 69 6.74 -6.61 -10.66
N TYR A 70 7.93 -6.54 -10.06
CA TYR A 70 8.49 -5.29 -9.58
C TYR A 70 8.73 -4.29 -10.73
N GLY A 71 9.35 -4.72 -11.83
CA GLY A 71 9.55 -3.90 -13.04
C GLY A 71 8.22 -3.43 -13.63
N GLY A 72 7.25 -4.32 -13.77
CA GLY A 72 5.88 -3.99 -14.20
C GLY A 72 5.18 -3.00 -13.27
N ASN A 73 5.39 -3.12 -11.96
CA ASN A 73 4.86 -2.19 -10.97
C ASN A 73 5.44 -0.77 -11.15
N ILE A 74 6.76 -0.66 -11.34
CA ILE A 74 7.41 0.64 -11.61
C ILE A 74 6.84 1.26 -12.90
N LEU A 75 6.70 0.44 -13.95
CA LEU A 75 6.10 0.91 -15.21
C LEU A 75 4.66 1.40 -15.01
N LEU A 76 3.83 0.67 -14.25
CA LEU A 76 2.45 1.06 -13.93
C LEU A 76 2.39 2.39 -13.15
N LEU A 77 3.28 2.57 -12.17
CA LEU A 77 3.36 3.80 -11.39
C LEU A 77 3.82 5.00 -12.24
N LEU A 78 4.71 4.77 -13.22
CA LEU A 78 5.10 5.79 -14.20
C LEU A 78 3.94 6.11 -15.16
N LEU A 79 3.22 5.10 -15.59
CA LEU A 79 2.13 5.23 -16.56
C LEU A 79 0.99 6.08 -15.99
N VAL A 80 0.64 5.88 -14.71
CA VAL A 80 -0.40 6.70 -14.06
C VAL A 80 0.02 8.16 -13.93
N LYS A 81 1.30 8.46 -13.81
CA LYS A 81 1.82 9.83 -13.77
C LYS A 81 1.63 10.57 -15.10
N VAL A 82 1.63 9.82 -16.23
CA VAL A 82 1.53 10.38 -17.58
C VAL A 82 0.07 10.35 -18.08
N MET A 83 -0.66 9.28 -17.79
CA MET A 83 -2.00 9.01 -18.35
C MET A 83 -3.11 9.02 -17.29
N GLY A 84 -2.79 9.31 -16.04
CA GLY A 84 -3.76 9.30 -14.95
C GLY A 84 -4.82 10.38 -15.10
N THR A 85 -6.04 10.07 -14.70
CA THR A 85 -7.14 11.03 -14.60
C THR A 85 -7.04 11.82 -13.30
N ASP A 86 -7.24 13.15 -13.41
CA ASP A 86 -7.29 14.02 -12.25
C ASP A 86 -8.55 13.76 -11.42
N ALA A 87 -8.35 13.30 -10.19
CA ALA A 87 -9.39 13.26 -9.18
C ALA A 87 -8.91 14.08 -7.97
N ASN A 88 -9.59 15.18 -7.69
CA ASN A 88 -9.28 16.10 -6.59
C ASN A 88 -7.85 16.69 -6.63
N GLY A 89 -7.35 17.04 -7.83
CA GLY A 89 -6.04 17.68 -8.01
C GLY A 89 -4.86 16.74 -7.95
N ALA A 90 -5.09 15.42 -8.09
CA ALA A 90 -4.01 14.43 -8.14
C ALA A 90 -4.30 13.32 -9.15
N GLN A 91 -3.33 13.05 -10.02
CA GLN A 91 -3.40 11.98 -11.03
C GLN A 91 -3.02 10.64 -10.37
N ARG A 92 -4.00 9.90 -9.88
CA ARG A 92 -3.79 8.63 -9.14
C ARG A 92 -4.56 7.46 -9.70
N TRP A 93 -5.50 7.73 -10.63
CA TRP A 93 -6.45 6.75 -11.12
C TRP A 93 -6.27 6.55 -12.62
N LEU A 94 -6.33 5.29 -13.04
CA LEU A 94 -6.48 4.90 -14.44
C LEU A 94 -7.94 4.54 -14.69
N SER A 95 -8.55 5.15 -15.69
CA SER A 95 -9.90 4.81 -16.11
C SER A 95 -9.84 3.81 -17.26
N ILE A 96 -10.30 2.58 -17.03
CA ILE A 96 -10.32 1.51 -18.02
C ILE A 96 -11.75 1.00 -18.15
N GLY A 97 -12.40 1.25 -19.32
CA GLY A 97 -13.75 0.75 -19.57
C GLY A 97 -14.82 1.23 -18.58
N GLY A 98 -14.65 2.43 -17.99
CA GLY A 98 -15.58 2.98 -16.98
C GLY A 98 -15.31 2.54 -15.54
N PHE A 99 -14.30 1.69 -15.32
CA PHE A 99 -13.79 1.34 -14.01
C PHE A 99 -12.56 2.22 -13.67
N GLN A 100 -12.53 2.72 -12.46
CA GLN A 100 -11.36 3.42 -11.93
C GLN A 100 -10.46 2.43 -11.19
N PHE A 101 -9.23 2.31 -11.65
CA PHE A 101 -8.20 1.47 -11.06
C PHE A 101 -7.07 2.35 -10.51
N GLN A 102 -6.68 2.10 -9.27
CA GLN A 102 -5.55 2.79 -8.64
C GLN A 102 -4.33 1.88 -8.65
N PRO A 103 -3.29 2.17 -9.46
CA PRO A 103 -2.07 1.37 -9.53
C PRO A 103 -1.37 1.17 -8.20
N THR A 104 -1.44 2.16 -7.29
CA THR A 104 -0.83 2.09 -5.96
C THR A 104 -1.42 0.98 -5.09
N GLU A 105 -2.71 0.62 -5.27
CA GLU A 105 -3.32 -0.50 -4.55
C GLU A 105 -2.70 -1.85 -4.96
N LEU A 106 -2.47 -2.05 -6.25
CA LEU A 106 -1.77 -3.22 -6.76
C LEU A 106 -0.28 -3.19 -6.37
N ALA A 107 0.33 -2.01 -6.36
CA ALA A 107 1.72 -1.83 -5.98
C ALA A 107 2.02 -2.36 -4.58
N LYS A 108 1.14 -2.15 -3.61
CA LYS A 108 1.29 -2.68 -2.24
C LYS A 108 1.43 -4.20 -2.24
N ILE A 109 0.58 -4.89 -2.99
CA ILE A 109 0.60 -6.36 -3.09
C ILE A 109 1.90 -6.84 -3.75
N ILE A 110 2.27 -6.23 -4.88
CA ILE A 110 3.49 -6.58 -5.61
C ILE A 110 4.74 -6.35 -4.75
N LEU A 111 4.81 -5.22 -4.04
CA LEU A 111 5.94 -4.91 -3.18
C LEU A 111 6.06 -5.88 -1.99
N ILE A 112 4.93 -6.32 -1.41
CA ILE A 112 4.95 -7.36 -0.38
C ILE A 112 5.54 -8.66 -0.93
N LEU A 113 5.07 -9.12 -2.09
CA LEU A 113 5.58 -10.34 -2.72
C LEU A 113 7.06 -10.23 -3.10
N PHE A 114 7.45 -9.10 -3.67
CA PHE A 114 8.81 -8.83 -4.07
C PHE A 114 9.78 -8.82 -2.88
N PHE A 115 9.46 -8.05 -1.83
CA PHE A 115 10.34 -7.95 -0.67
C PHE A 115 10.34 -9.23 0.17
N ALA A 116 9.21 -9.97 0.24
CA ALA A 116 9.21 -11.29 0.85
C ALA A 116 10.24 -12.21 0.18
N LYS A 117 10.22 -12.29 -1.16
CA LYS A 117 11.20 -13.07 -1.93
C LYS A 117 12.60 -12.53 -1.77
N PHE A 118 12.79 -11.21 -1.88
CA PHE A 118 14.10 -10.58 -1.74
C PHE A 118 14.75 -10.88 -0.38
N PHE A 119 14.00 -10.78 0.71
CA PHE A 119 14.52 -11.08 2.05
C PHE A 119 14.76 -12.57 2.27
N MET A 120 13.92 -13.45 1.72
CA MET A 120 14.18 -14.91 1.73
C MET A 120 15.50 -15.25 1.04
N ASP A 121 15.77 -14.63 -0.11
CA ASP A 121 16.99 -14.89 -0.87
C ASP A 121 18.25 -14.30 -0.23
N HIS A 122 18.09 -13.39 0.74
CA HIS A 122 19.18 -12.70 1.44
C HIS A 122 19.12 -12.92 2.97
N GLU A 123 18.52 -14.05 3.43
CA GLU A 123 18.33 -14.32 4.86
C GLU A 123 19.66 -14.29 5.64
N GLU A 124 20.71 -14.93 5.10
CA GLU A 124 22.03 -14.99 5.74
C GLU A 124 22.76 -13.65 5.79
N ASP A 125 22.56 -12.83 4.79
CA ASP A 125 23.28 -11.55 4.65
C ASP A 125 22.37 -10.34 4.96
N LEU A 126 21.16 -10.51 5.50
CA LEU A 126 20.17 -9.44 5.71
C LEU A 126 20.72 -8.26 6.51
N ASN A 127 21.54 -8.55 7.52
CA ASN A 127 22.11 -7.54 8.40
C ASN A 127 23.40 -6.90 7.88
N THR A 128 23.79 -7.18 6.64
CA THR A 128 24.93 -6.52 6.00
C THR A 128 24.51 -5.17 5.41
N LEU A 129 25.41 -4.17 5.52
CA LEU A 129 25.15 -2.85 4.95
C LEU A 129 24.81 -2.91 3.45
N ARG A 130 25.43 -3.82 2.72
CA ARG A 130 25.20 -4.02 1.26
C ARG A 130 23.76 -4.41 0.97
N THR A 131 23.22 -5.38 1.69
CA THR A 131 21.84 -5.87 1.50
C THR A 131 20.81 -4.83 1.96
N LEU A 132 21.09 -4.14 3.09
CA LEU A 132 20.24 -3.06 3.57
C LEU A 132 20.16 -1.89 2.60
N VAL A 133 21.31 -1.45 2.05
CA VAL A 133 21.32 -0.37 1.05
C VAL A 133 20.57 -0.79 -0.21
N LYS A 134 20.74 -2.03 -0.69
CA LYS A 134 19.95 -2.55 -1.83
C LYS A 134 18.45 -2.50 -1.54
N ALA A 135 18.01 -2.99 -0.38
CA ALA A 135 16.61 -2.98 0.00
C ALA A 135 16.04 -1.56 0.06
N VAL A 136 16.78 -0.62 0.67
CA VAL A 136 16.39 0.79 0.75
C VAL A 136 16.31 1.44 -0.63
N VAL A 137 17.26 1.19 -1.52
CA VAL A 137 17.23 1.71 -2.90
C VAL A 137 16.02 1.15 -3.65
N LEU A 138 15.76 -0.16 -3.54
CA LEU A 138 14.63 -0.80 -4.20
C LEU A 138 13.28 -0.30 -3.70
N ILE A 139 13.12 0.04 -2.42
CA ILE A 139 11.85 0.62 -1.94
C ILE A 139 11.77 2.13 -2.22
N ALA A 140 12.87 2.85 -2.26
CA ALA A 140 12.89 4.29 -2.52
C ALA A 140 12.34 4.65 -3.91
N ILE A 141 12.54 3.78 -4.91
CA ILE A 141 12.03 4.00 -6.28
C ILE A 141 10.50 4.08 -6.30
N PRO A 142 9.74 3.04 -5.89
CA PRO A 142 8.29 3.12 -5.88
C PRO A 142 7.77 4.19 -4.89
N LEU A 143 8.41 4.38 -3.74
CA LEU A 143 8.01 5.44 -2.79
C LEU A 143 8.11 6.84 -3.42
N SER A 144 9.20 7.13 -4.12
CA SER A 144 9.37 8.43 -4.81
C SER A 144 8.33 8.65 -5.90
N LEU A 145 7.97 7.60 -6.64
CA LEU A 145 6.92 7.66 -7.65
C LEU A 145 5.54 7.91 -7.03
N ILE A 146 5.19 7.22 -5.95
CA ILE A 146 3.91 7.40 -5.24
C ILE A 146 3.85 8.80 -4.62
N LEU A 147 4.93 9.25 -4.00
CA LEU A 147 5.02 10.60 -3.42
C LEU A 147 4.86 11.68 -4.50
N SER A 148 5.40 11.44 -5.71
CA SER A 148 5.26 12.37 -6.85
C SER A 148 3.82 12.47 -7.39
N GLN A 149 2.94 11.53 -7.04
CA GLN A 149 1.50 11.53 -7.36
C GLN A 149 0.66 12.22 -6.27
N PRO A 150 1.19 13.12 -5.48
CA PRO A 150 0.81 13.65 -4.16
C PRO A 150 -0.06 12.68 -3.32
N ASP A 151 0.35 11.41 -3.19
CA ASP A 151 -0.35 10.39 -2.41
C ASP A 151 0.38 10.06 -1.11
N LEU A 152 0.34 11.00 -0.17
CA LEU A 152 1.02 10.87 1.12
C LEU A 152 0.52 9.64 1.92
N LYS A 153 -0.80 9.38 1.91
CA LYS A 153 -1.39 8.23 2.61
C LYS A 153 -0.75 6.91 2.16
N ASN A 154 -0.73 6.67 0.86
CA ASN A 154 -0.17 5.42 0.33
C ASN A 154 1.36 5.37 0.45
N THR A 155 2.06 6.51 0.36
CA THR A 155 3.50 6.58 0.61
C THR A 155 3.83 6.12 2.03
N ILE A 156 3.13 6.64 3.05
CA ILE A 156 3.30 6.24 4.44
C ILE A 156 2.95 4.75 4.62
N THR A 157 1.83 4.30 4.03
CA THR A 157 1.42 2.90 4.12
C THR A 157 2.47 1.95 3.57
N VAL A 158 3.03 2.24 2.39
CA VAL A 158 4.09 1.43 1.76
C VAL A 158 5.38 1.45 2.58
N ALA A 159 5.75 2.61 3.14
CA ALA A 159 6.91 2.72 4.02
C ALA A 159 6.76 1.87 5.29
N ILE A 160 5.58 1.91 5.92
CA ILE A 160 5.28 1.08 7.10
C ILE A 160 5.29 -0.41 6.74
N LEU A 161 4.68 -0.81 5.61
CA LEU A 161 4.71 -2.19 5.13
C LEU A 161 6.16 -2.68 4.95
N PHE A 162 7.02 -1.88 4.34
CA PHE A 162 8.43 -2.22 4.19
C PHE A 162 9.14 -2.38 5.54
N CYS A 163 8.91 -1.47 6.49
CA CYS A 163 9.47 -1.57 7.84
C CYS A 163 9.02 -2.85 8.57
N ILE A 164 7.73 -3.20 8.45
CA ILE A 164 7.20 -4.45 9.02
C ILE A 164 7.87 -5.66 8.37
N MET A 165 8.00 -5.67 7.04
CA MET A 165 8.56 -6.80 6.30
C MET A 165 10.03 -7.04 6.65
N ILE A 166 10.86 -5.99 6.69
CA ILE A 166 12.28 -6.13 7.02
C ILE A 166 12.47 -6.52 8.51
N TYR A 167 11.56 -6.06 9.39
CA TYR A 167 11.54 -6.49 10.79
C TYR A 167 11.23 -7.99 10.91
N VAL A 168 10.17 -8.46 10.24
CA VAL A 168 9.78 -9.88 10.24
C VAL A 168 10.84 -10.76 9.59
N ALA A 169 11.58 -10.24 8.61
CA ALA A 169 12.69 -10.93 7.97
C ALA A 169 13.91 -11.14 8.89
N GLY A 170 13.94 -10.55 10.09
CA GLY A 170 15.01 -10.75 11.07
C GLY A 170 16.05 -9.64 11.11
N LEU A 171 15.66 -8.39 10.78
CA LEU A 171 16.55 -7.25 10.96
C LEU A 171 17.00 -7.12 12.42
N SER A 172 18.30 -6.98 12.63
CA SER A 172 18.90 -6.86 13.96
C SER A 172 18.32 -5.68 14.76
N TYR A 173 17.96 -5.92 16.03
CA TYR A 173 17.44 -4.88 16.93
C TYR A 173 18.41 -3.70 17.11
N LYS A 174 19.73 -3.93 16.97
CA LYS A 174 20.72 -2.86 17.01
C LYS A 174 20.56 -1.89 15.85
N ILE A 175 20.28 -2.42 14.64
CA ILE A 175 20.06 -1.61 13.45
C ILE A 175 18.73 -0.86 13.58
N ILE A 176 17.67 -1.54 14.03
CA ILE A 176 16.35 -0.92 14.27
C ILE A 176 16.50 0.23 15.28
N GLY A 177 17.17 -0.02 16.41
CA GLY A 177 17.42 1.00 17.42
C GLY A 177 18.20 2.20 16.87
N SER A 178 19.22 1.97 16.05
CA SER A 178 19.97 3.04 15.39
C SER A 178 19.14 3.86 14.44
N ILE A 179 18.27 3.20 13.66
CA ILE A 179 17.34 3.88 12.73
C ILE A 179 16.34 4.73 13.52
N LEU A 180 15.73 4.17 14.57
CA LEU A 180 14.76 4.89 15.40
C LEU A 180 15.40 6.07 16.12
N LEU A 181 16.64 5.92 16.60
CA LEU A 181 17.38 7.00 17.27
C LEU A 181 17.57 8.23 16.36
N ILE A 182 17.64 8.02 15.05
CA ILE A 182 17.77 9.10 14.06
C ILE A 182 16.40 9.54 13.55
N ALA A 183 15.53 8.59 13.21
CA ALA A 183 14.24 8.88 12.56
C ALA A 183 13.25 9.60 13.49
N VAL A 184 13.21 9.26 14.79
CA VAL A 184 12.30 9.89 15.75
C VAL A 184 12.61 11.37 15.95
N PRO A 185 13.85 11.80 16.25
CA PRO A 185 14.17 13.22 16.34
C PRO A 185 13.93 13.97 15.02
N MET A 186 14.26 13.36 13.87
CA MET A 186 13.98 13.96 12.57
C MET A 186 12.48 14.16 12.33
N ALA A 187 11.65 13.18 12.70
CA ALA A 187 10.20 13.29 12.59
C ALA A 187 9.65 14.41 13.49
N ILE A 188 10.17 14.55 14.72
CA ILE A 188 9.80 15.65 15.64
C ILE A 188 10.17 17.01 15.03
N VAL A 189 11.41 17.15 14.53
CA VAL A 189 11.85 18.39 13.87
C VAL A 189 11.01 18.68 12.63
N PHE A 190 10.71 17.66 11.81
CA PHE A 190 9.85 17.81 10.65
C PHE A 190 8.45 18.30 11.02
N LEU A 191 7.81 17.70 12.04
CA LEU A 191 6.50 18.13 12.52
C LEU A 191 6.55 19.57 13.04
N PHE A 192 7.60 19.92 13.79
CA PHE A 192 7.78 21.29 14.29
C PHE A 192 7.87 22.32 13.17
N ILE A 193 8.58 21.99 12.06
CA ILE A 193 8.67 22.88 10.88
C ILE A 193 7.33 22.94 10.14
N VAL A 194 6.62 21.84 9.99
CA VAL A 194 5.33 21.77 9.27
C VAL A 194 4.23 22.60 9.94
N VAL A 195 4.26 22.69 11.27
CA VAL A 195 3.31 23.51 12.04
C VAL A 195 3.51 25.01 11.80
N GLN A 196 4.71 25.46 11.41
CA GLN A 196 4.97 26.89 11.18
C GLN A 196 4.16 27.44 9.97
N PRO A 197 3.61 28.66 10.09
CA PRO A 197 2.76 29.25 9.04
C PRO A 197 3.49 29.45 7.70
N ASP A 198 4.78 29.81 7.73
CA ASP A 198 5.58 30.21 6.57
C ASP A 198 6.41 29.07 5.96
N GLN A 199 6.12 27.80 6.31
CA GLN A 199 6.87 26.67 5.80
C GLN A 199 6.67 26.47 4.30
N LYS A 200 7.75 26.06 3.58
CA LYS A 200 7.74 25.75 2.14
C LYS A 200 8.05 24.28 1.82
N LEU A 201 8.14 23.41 2.84
CA LEU A 201 8.52 22.01 2.67
C LEU A 201 7.41 21.13 2.12
N ILE A 202 6.17 21.43 2.50
CA ILE A 202 4.99 20.69 2.04
C ILE A 202 3.96 21.65 1.45
N LYS A 203 3.11 21.14 0.59
CA LYS A 203 2.02 21.92 -0.04
C LYS A 203 0.92 22.21 1.00
N ASP A 204 0.22 23.34 0.83
CA ASP A 204 -0.80 23.81 1.77
C ASP A 204 -1.85 22.75 2.09
N TYR A 205 -2.39 22.04 1.09
CA TYR A 205 -3.37 20.99 1.32
C TYR A 205 -2.83 19.79 2.17
N GLN A 206 -1.52 19.53 2.16
CA GLN A 206 -0.90 18.50 2.99
C GLN A 206 -0.75 18.97 4.42
N ARG A 207 -0.38 20.25 4.59
CA ARG A 207 -0.31 20.92 5.88
C ARG A 207 -1.69 20.95 6.55
N ASP A 208 -2.72 21.36 5.80
CA ASP A 208 -4.11 21.43 6.31
C ASP A 208 -4.61 20.09 6.83
N ARG A 209 -4.26 18.99 6.17
CA ARG A 209 -4.59 17.64 6.65
C ARG A 209 -3.86 17.27 7.94
N ILE A 210 -2.59 17.65 8.07
CA ILE A 210 -1.82 17.41 9.29
C ILE A 210 -2.37 18.26 10.43
N MET A 211 -2.67 19.54 10.15
CA MET A 211 -3.28 20.46 11.13
C MET A 211 -4.67 20.00 11.55
N ALA A 212 -5.52 19.56 10.63
CA ALA A 212 -6.84 19.01 10.94
C ALA A 212 -6.74 17.77 11.85
N PHE A 213 -5.71 16.94 11.66
CA PHE A 213 -5.48 15.78 12.54
C PHE A 213 -5.00 16.21 13.94
N LEU A 214 -4.11 17.20 14.03
CA LEU A 214 -3.58 17.69 15.30
C LEU A 214 -4.62 18.48 16.10
N ASN A 215 -5.49 19.26 15.42
CA ASN A 215 -6.50 20.06 16.07
C ASN A 215 -7.81 19.32 16.34
N SER A 216 -7.99 18.10 15.80
CA SER A 216 -9.20 17.30 16.03
C SER A 216 -9.46 16.93 17.50
N GLU A 217 -8.43 17.01 18.35
CA GLU A 217 -8.58 16.82 19.80
C GLU A 217 -9.06 18.09 20.51
N ASP A 218 -8.75 19.29 20.00
CA ASP A 218 -9.16 20.55 20.64
C ASP A 218 -10.65 20.83 20.43
N ASP A 219 -11.24 20.44 19.30
CA ASP A 219 -12.67 20.60 19.02
C ASP A 219 -13.56 19.62 19.81
N ALA A 220 -13.00 18.51 20.27
CA ALA A 220 -13.74 17.52 21.09
C ALA A 220 -13.93 17.94 22.56
N TYR A 221 -13.18 18.95 23.03
CA TYR A 221 -13.23 19.45 24.42
C TYR A 221 -13.81 20.87 24.55
N SER A 222 -14.27 21.46 23.43
CA SER A 222 -14.82 22.84 23.44
C SER A 222 -16.35 22.95 23.52
N ASP A 223 -17.05 21.82 23.64
CA ASP A 223 -18.53 21.76 23.79
C ASP A 223 -18.96 21.37 25.22
N ASP A 224 -18.40 22.05 26.26
CA ASP A 224 -18.95 22.06 27.63
C ASP A 224 -19.17 23.49 28.13
#